data_f7e7f79fed81314a7814f6e24c814db6
#
_entry.id   f7e7f79fed81314a7814f6e24c814db6
#
_cell.length_a   1.000
_cell.length_b   1.000
_cell.length_c   1.000
_cell.angle_alpha   90.00
_cell.angle_beta   90.00
_cell.angle_gamma   90.00
#
_symmetry.space_group_name_H-M   'P 1'
#
loop_
_entity.id
_entity.type
_entity.pdbx_description
1 polymer ?
#
loop_
_entity_poly.entity_id
_entity_poly.type
_entity_poly.pdbx_seq_one_letter_code
_entity_poly.pdbx_strand_id
1 'polypeptide(L)'
;KEFGVGLTLEHLTEGHMIANELAKEKFPLAVGPTFGHATKFELQNKTWETPGILAKAGCHVSIITDAPVIPLHPLCAGFAIKAGMDEFDALRAVTINPAEHIGIADRVGSLEEGKDADIVIVDGNPFDVTGVIRHVLIDGKEVE
;
A
#
# COMPACT_ATOMS: atom_id res chain seq x y z
N LYS A 1 14.08 16.20 -11.37
CA LYS A 1 13.94 16.89 -12.68
C LYS A 1 15.28 17.31 -13.25
N GLU A 2 16.18 17.85 -12.43
CA GLU A 2 17.50 18.34 -12.87
C GLU A 2 18.37 17.21 -13.50
N PHE A 3 18.30 16.01 -12.93
CA PHE A 3 19.14 14.89 -13.36
C PHE A 3 18.41 13.89 -14.28
N GLY A 4 17.12 14.08 -14.58
CA GLY A 4 16.32 13.19 -15.44
C GLY A 4 16.19 11.76 -14.92
N VAL A 5 16.36 11.52 -13.61
CA VAL A 5 16.22 10.21 -12.98
C VAL A 5 14.79 9.97 -12.52
N GLY A 6 14.34 8.71 -12.58
CA GLY A 6 13.11 8.27 -11.92
C GLY A 6 13.31 8.26 -10.40
N LEU A 7 12.32 8.71 -9.66
CA LEU A 7 12.33 8.74 -8.21
C LEU A 7 11.09 8.05 -7.66
N THR A 8 11.28 7.35 -6.55
CA THR A 8 10.22 6.91 -5.65
C THR A 8 10.44 7.55 -4.29
N LEU A 9 9.37 7.79 -3.55
CA LEU A 9 9.45 8.35 -2.22
C LEU A 9 9.02 7.30 -1.21
N GLU A 10 9.97 6.91 -0.35
CA GLU A 10 9.79 5.83 0.61
C GLU A 10 9.47 6.36 2.01
N HIS A 11 8.79 5.53 2.80
CA HIS A 11 8.47 5.77 4.21
C HIS A 11 7.53 6.92 4.53
N LEU A 12 7.09 7.71 3.67
CA LEU A 12 6.25 8.93 3.80
C LEU A 12 5.24 8.93 4.97
N THR A 13 5.69 8.56 6.17
CA THR A 13 4.85 8.44 7.38
C THR A 13 4.19 9.74 7.81
N GLU A 14 4.78 10.88 7.44
CA GLU A 14 4.24 12.22 7.64
C GLU A 14 3.92 12.95 6.32
N GLY A 15 3.84 12.21 5.21
CA GLY A 15 3.57 12.77 3.87
C GLY A 15 2.26 13.56 3.75
N HIS A 16 1.29 13.30 4.62
CA HIS A 16 0.02 14.05 4.68
C HIS A 16 0.21 15.55 4.90
N MET A 17 1.31 15.96 5.55
CA MET A 17 1.61 17.38 5.81
C MET A 17 1.91 18.18 4.54
N ILE A 18 2.31 17.51 3.45
CA ILE A 18 2.65 18.11 2.15
C ILE A 18 1.93 17.41 1.00
N ALA A 19 0.72 16.87 1.25
CA ALA A 19 -0.02 16.06 0.28
C ALA A 19 -0.27 16.78 -1.05
N ASN A 20 -0.59 18.06 -1.03
CA ASN A 20 -0.84 18.85 -2.23
C ASN A 20 0.41 19.08 -3.09
N GLU A 21 1.57 19.17 -2.47
CA GLU A 21 2.86 19.27 -3.14
C GLU A 21 3.23 17.94 -3.79
N LEU A 22 3.06 16.83 -3.05
CA LEU A 22 3.32 15.48 -3.55
C LEU A 22 2.42 15.13 -4.74
N ALA A 23 1.14 15.50 -4.68
CA ALA A 23 0.19 15.27 -5.77
C ALA A 23 0.57 15.98 -7.08
N LYS A 24 1.20 17.16 -7.00
CA LYS A 24 1.69 17.91 -8.17
C LYS A 24 2.90 17.23 -8.83
N GLU A 25 3.76 16.60 -8.03
CA GLU A 25 5.00 15.97 -8.51
C GLU A 25 4.76 14.60 -9.14
N LYS A 26 3.67 13.90 -8.77
CA LYS A 26 3.25 12.60 -9.31
C LYS A 26 4.29 11.48 -9.16
N PHE A 27 5.13 11.55 -8.14
CA PHE A 27 6.03 10.45 -7.81
C PHE A 27 5.23 9.27 -7.21
N PRO A 28 5.62 8.02 -7.49
CA PRO A 28 5.13 6.88 -6.73
C PRO A 28 5.50 7.01 -5.25
N LEU A 29 4.55 6.78 -4.37
CA LEU A 29 4.72 6.93 -2.92
C LEU A 29 4.58 5.58 -2.22
N ALA A 30 5.58 5.20 -1.43
CA ALA A 30 5.51 4.08 -0.51
C ALA A 30 5.28 4.62 0.91
N VAL A 31 4.09 4.39 1.46
CA VAL A 31 3.62 4.98 2.72
C VAL A 31 3.63 3.92 3.83
N GLY A 32 4.44 4.13 4.83
CA GLY A 32 4.60 3.22 5.98
C GLY A 32 6.03 3.22 6.52
N PRO A 33 6.31 2.41 7.56
CA PRO A 33 5.37 1.62 8.34
C PRO A 33 4.48 2.48 9.24
N THR A 34 3.20 2.18 9.28
CA THR A 34 2.27 2.87 10.18
C THR A 34 2.21 2.22 11.56
N PHE A 35 2.51 0.91 11.67
CA PHE A 35 2.70 0.22 12.94
C PHE A 35 4.00 0.64 13.64
N GLY A 36 3.98 0.57 14.96
CA GLY A 36 5.13 0.90 15.80
C GLY A 36 5.05 2.30 16.41
N HIS A 37 5.96 2.55 17.36
CA HIS A 37 6.04 3.80 18.08
C HIS A 37 6.75 4.89 17.28
N ALA A 38 6.43 6.15 17.55
CA ALA A 38 7.20 7.30 17.09
C ALA A 38 8.52 7.38 17.88
N THR A 39 9.50 6.58 17.48
CA THR A 39 10.79 6.46 18.16
C THR A 39 11.78 7.57 17.78
N LYS A 40 11.46 8.32 16.74
CA LYS A 40 12.30 9.41 16.20
C LYS A 40 11.47 10.68 16.09
N PHE A 41 12.15 11.82 16.13
CA PHE A 41 11.51 13.14 16.01
C PHE A 41 10.67 13.25 14.72
N GLU A 42 11.20 12.77 13.60
CA GLU A 42 10.58 12.78 12.28
C GLU A 42 9.36 11.84 12.15
N LEU A 43 8.97 11.12 13.20
CA LEU A 43 7.79 10.27 13.25
C LEU A 43 6.71 10.75 14.23
N GLN A 44 6.90 11.93 14.84
CA GLN A 44 6.02 12.41 15.91
C GLN A 44 4.58 12.69 15.44
N ASN A 45 4.39 13.03 14.16
CA ASN A 45 3.07 13.28 13.58
C ASN A 45 2.55 12.09 12.74
N LYS A 46 3.17 10.92 12.86
CA LYS A 46 2.74 9.72 12.16
C LYS A 46 1.29 9.39 12.51
N THR A 47 0.46 9.19 11.49
CA THR A 47 -0.96 8.86 11.65
C THR A 47 -1.41 7.82 10.65
N TRP A 48 -2.45 7.06 10.99
CA TRP A 48 -3.12 6.12 10.11
C TRP A 48 -3.88 6.79 8.95
N GLU A 49 -4.15 8.08 9.07
CA GLU A 49 -4.84 8.87 8.04
C GLU A 49 -3.94 9.17 6.83
N THR A 50 -2.62 9.10 6.98
CA THR A 50 -1.66 9.50 5.95
C THR A 50 -1.91 8.85 4.59
N PRO A 51 -2.11 7.51 4.46
CA PRO A 51 -2.38 6.90 3.15
C PRO A 51 -3.66 7.44 2.51
N GLY A 52 -4.74 7.58 3.29
CA GLY A 52 -6.02 8.08 2.81
C GLY A 52 -5.98 9.55 2.37
N ILE A 53 -5.28 10.40 3.12
CA ILE A 53 -5.10 11.82 2.76
C ILE A 53 -4.33 11.95 1.44
N LEU A 54 -3.26 11.17 1.27
CA LEU A 54 -2.46 11.17 0.05
C LEU A 54 -3.24 10.64 -1.16
N ALA A 55 -3.96 9.52 -1.01
CA ALA A 55 -4.81 8.97 -2.07
C ALA A 55 -5.89 9.97 -2.48
N LYS A 56 -6.58 10.60 -1.52
CA LYS A 56 -7.59 11.63 -1.77
C LYS A 56 -7.03 12.88 -2.47
N ALA A 57 -5.76 13.20 -2.24
CA ALA A 57 -5.07 14.28 -2.95
C ALA A 57 -4.68 13.90 -4.40
N GLY A 58 -4.89 12.64 -4.80
CA GLY A 58 -4.57 12.13 -6.14
C GLY A 58 -3.13 11.59 -6.26
N CYS A 59 -2.49 11.29 -5.16
CA CYS A 59 -1.17 10.64 -5.16
C CYS A 59 -1.30 9.15 -5.50
N HIS A 60 -0.27 8.60 -6.14
CA HIS A 60 -0.13 7.16 -6.37
C HIS A 60 0.49 6.51 -5.13
N VAL A 61 -0.36 5.92 -4.29
CA VAL A 61 0.00 5.40 -2.97
C VAL A 61 0.16 3.88 -2.99
N SER A 62 1.29 3.39 -2.50
CA SER A 62 1.50 2.01 -2.08
C SER A 62 1.64 1.96 -0.56
N ILE A 63 0.94 1.06 0.11
CA ILE A 63 1.10 0.85 1.56
C ILE A 63 2.22 -0.15 1.78
N ILE A 64 3.16 0.18 2.67
CA ILE A 64 4.31 -0.67 2.98
C ILE A 64 4.45 -0.96 4.46
N THR A 65 5.21 -2.01 4.75
CA THR A 65 5.71 -2.34 6.08
C THR A 65 7.22 -2.47 6.04
N ASP A 66 7.87 -2.38 7.21
CA ASP A 66 9.25 -2.81 7.38
C ASP A 66 9.31 -4.21 8.03
N ALA A 67 10.40 -4.93 7.78
CA ALA A 67 10.73 -6.07 8.61
C ALA A 67 10.95 -5.60 10.08
N PRO A 68 10.43 -6.28 11.10
CA PRO A 68 9.83 -7.63 11.11
C PRO A 68 8.30 -7.66 11.01
N VAL A 69 7.63 -6.57 10.60
CA VAL A 69 6.17 -6.44 10.67
C VAL A 69 5.45 -6.81 9.35
N ILE A 70 6.13 -7.49 8.44
CA ILE A 70 5.56 -7.92 7.15
C ILE A 70 4.22 -8.66 7.30
N PRO A 71 4.01 -9.58 8.27
CA PRO A 71 2.73 -10.26 8.44
C PRO A 71 1.56 -9.33 8.79
N LEU A 72 1.84 -8.09 9.21
CA LEU A 72 0.83 -7.08 9.54
C LEU A 72 0.43 -6.22 8.34
N HIS A 73 0.95 -6.50 7.14
CA HIS A 73 0.69 -5.69 5.95
C HIS A 73 -0.81 -5.51 5.65
N PRO A 74 -1.67 -6.56 5.66
CA PRO A 74 -3.11 -6.35 5.47
C PRO A 74 -3.76 -5.46 6.52
N LEU A 75 -3.27 -5.52 7.76
CA LEU A 75 -3.77 -4.68 8.84
C LEU A 75 -3.36 -3.21 8.68
N CYS A 76 -2.24 -2.91 8.02
CA CYS A 76 -1.89 -1.52 7.67
C CYS A 76 -2.97 -0.89 6.78
N ALA A 77 -3.45 -1.64 5.78
CA ALA A 77 -4.56 -1.21 4.94
C ALA A 77 -5.88 -1.09 5.74
N GLY A 78 -6.19 -2.08 6.59
CA GLY A 78 -7.36 -2.05 7.47
C GLY A 78 -7.39 -0.84 8.40
N PHE A 79 -6.27 -0.47 8.99
CA PHE A 79 -6.18 0.74 9.82
C PHE A 79 -6.29 2.02 8.99
N ALA A 80 -5.76 2.06 7.77
CA ALA A 80 -5.94 3.20 6.87
C ALA A 80 -7.42 3.38 6.49
N ILE A 81 -8.16 2.29 6.21
CA ILE A 81 -9.60 2.29 5.96
C ILE A 81 -10.35 2.81 7.20
N LYS A 82 -10.04 2.28 8.38
CA LYS A 82 -10.63 2.74 9.66
C LYS A 82 -10.38 4.23 9.89
N ALA A 83 -9.26 4.76 9.41
CA ALA A 83 -8.90 6.18 9.50
C ALA A 83 -9.48 7.04 8.35
N GLY A 84 -10.31 6.46 7.47
CA GLY A 84 -11.06 7.19 6.45
C GLY A 84 -10.53 7.08 5.02
N MET A 85 -9.61 6.14 4.75
CA MET A 85 -9.22 5.79 3.39
C MET A 85 -10.37 5.02 2.72
N ASP A 86 -10.60 5.28 1.43
CA ASP A 86 -11.54 4.48 0.64
C ASP A 86 -11.04 3.03 0.55
N GLU A 87 -11.96 2.06 0.67
CA GLU A 87 -11.61 0.64 0.72
C GLU A 87 -11.01 0.14 -0.60
N PHE A 88 -11.51 0.64 -1.74
CA PHE A 88 -10.97 0.28 -3.04
C PHE A 88 -9.60 0.91 -3.28
N ASP A 89 -9.38 2.14 -2.82
CA ASP A 89 -8.05 2.77 -2.85
C ASP A 89 -7.06 2.00 -1.96
N ALA A 90 -7.50 1.51 -0.79
CA ALA A 90 -6.67 0.68 0.07
C ALA A 90 -6.32 -0.67 -0.58
N LEU A 91 -7.29 -1.31 -1.27
CA LEU A 91 -7.03 -2.51 -2.05
C LEU A 91 -6.00 -2.26 -3.15
N ARG A 92 -6.18 -1.20 -3.93
CA ARG A 92 -5.20 -0.79 -4.95
C ARG A 92 -3.81 -0.54 -4.36
N ALA A 93 -3.75 0.09 -3.19
CA ALA A 93 -2.51 0.46 -2.52
C ALA A 93 -1.69 -0.75 -2.01
N VAL A 94 -2.28 -1.95 -1.95
CA VAL A 94 -1.57 -3.18 -1.58
C VAL A 94 -1.50 -4.21 -2.72
N THR A 95 -2.01 -3.87 -3.91
CA THR A 95 -2.05 -4.78 -5.07
C THR A 95 -1.46 -4.12 -6.32
N ILE A 96 -2.30 -3.43 -7.10
CA ILE A 96 -1.88 -2.90 -8.40
C ILE A 96 -0.92 -1.71 -8.27
N ASN A 97 -1.13 -0.80 -7.30
CA ASN A 97 -0.26 0.36 -7.17
C ASN A 97 1.21 -0.02 -6.88
N PRO A 98 1.53 -0.93 -5.93
CA PRO A 98 2.92 -1.37 -5.77
C PRO A 98 3.47 -2.11 -7.00
N ALA A 99 2.63 -2.85 -7.76
CA ALA A 99 3.05 -3.48 -9.00
C ALA A 99 3.41 -2.43 -10.08
N GLU A 100 2.61 -1.36 -10.20
CA GLU A 100 2.91 -0.20 -11.06
C GLU A 100 4.18 0.53 -10.60
N HIS A 101 4.33 0.70 -9.28
CA HIS A 101 5.46 1.39 -8.65
C HIS A 101 6.81 0.74 -9.03
N ILE A 102 6.87 -0.60 -9.05
CA ILE A 102 8.08 -1.34 -9.40
C ILE A 102 8.12 -1.83 -10.85
N GLY A 103 7.12 -1.47 -11.66
CA GLY A 103 7.10 -1.72 -13.12
C GLY A 103 6.79 -3.15 -13.53
N ILE A 104 5.98 -3.90 -12.75
CA ILE A 104 5.56 -5.28 -13.05
C ILE A 104 4.04 -5.45 -13.13
N ALA A 105 3.31 -4.35 -13.29
CA ALA A 105 1.85 -4.36 -13.33
C ALA A 105 1.26 -5.05 -14.58
N ASP A 106 2.06 -5.30 -15.59
CA ASP A 106 1.71 -6.13 -16.74
C ASP A 106 1.58 -7.62 -16.39
N ARG A 107 2.19 -8.05 -15.27
CA ARG A 107 2.20 -9.44 -14.82
C ARG A 107 1.35 -9.71 -13.59
N VAL A 108 1.30 -8.78 -12.64
CA VAL A 108 0.66 -8.99 -11.33
C VAL A 108 -0.13 -7.77 -10.87
N GLY A 109 -0.78 -7.87 -9.71
CA GLY A 109 -1.46 -6.75 -9.03
C GLY A 109 -2.94 -6.60 -9.37
N SER A 110 -3.47 -7.32 -10.38
CA SER A 110 -4.89 -7.37 -10.71
C SER A 110 -5.28 -8.73 -11.28
N LEU A 111 -6.58 -9.04 -11.23
CA LEU A 111 -7.16 -10.25 -11.80
C LEU A 111 -7.57 -9.96 -13.26
N GLU A 112 -6.63 -10.18 -14.17
CA GLU A 112 -6.83 -9.98 -15.60
C GLU A 112 -6.28 -11.17 -16.39
N GLU A 113 -6.92 -11.48 -17.53
CA GLU A 113 -6.46 -12.54 -18.43
C GLU A 113 -5.03 -12.24 -18.93
N GLY A 114 -4.16 -13.24 -18.82
CA GLY A 114 -2.75 -13.12 -19.23
C GLY A 114 -1.78 -12.71 -18.13
N LYS A 115 -2.27 -12.36 -16.93
CA LYS A 115 -1.41 -12.11 -15.76
C LYS A 115 -1.13 -13.40 -14.99
N ASP A 116 -0.08 -13.35 -14.18
CA ASP A 116 0.29 -14.43 -13.27
C ASP A 116 -0.88 -14.65 -12.28
N ALA A 117 -1.22 -15.91 -12.05
CA ALA A 117 -2.34 -16.26 -11.18
C ALA A 117 -1.91 -16.33 -9.71
N ASP A 118 -1.44 -15.19 -9.18
CA ASP A 118 -1.13 -14.97 -7.76
C ASP A 118 -2.40 -14.47 -7.07
N ILE A 119 -3.12 -15.37 -6.42
CA ILE A 119 -4.48 -15.12 -5.93
C ILE A 119 -4.59 -15.52 -4.46
N VAL A 120 -5.16 -14.64 -3.66
CA VAL A 120 -5.58 -14.94 -2.28
C VAL A 120 -7.09 -14.95 -2.22
N ILE A 121 -7.67 -16.06 -1.76
CA ILE A 121 -9.11 -16.22 -1.54
C ILE A 121 -9.37 -16.07 -0.04
N VAL A 122 -10.20 -15.09 0.30
CA VAL A 122 -10.51 -14.74 1.68
C VAL A 122 -12.01 -14.88 1.92
N ASP A 123 -12.35 -15.45 3.06
CA ASP A 123 -13.72 -15.47 3.57
C ASP A 123 -13.91 -14.22 4.45
N GLY A 124 -14.73 -13.28 3.97
CA GLY A 124 -14.89 -11.94 4.56
C GLY A 124 -13.98 -10.88 3.92
N ASN A 125 -13.75 -9.79 4.66
CA ASN A 125 -12.91 -8.68 4.21
C ASN A 125 -11.43 -8.99 4.51
N PRO A 126 -10.51 -8.94 3.52
CA PRO A 126 -9.08 -9.23 3.71
C PRO A 126 -8.37 -8.25 4.66
N PHE A 127 -8.97 -7.09 4.92
CA PHE A 127 -8.42 -6.04 5.78
C PHE A 127 -9.01 -6.06 7.20
N ASP A 128 -9.96 -6.93 7.47
CA ASP A 128 -10.52 -7.13 8.79
C ASP A 128 -9.79 -8.27 9.52
N VAL A 129 -9.61 -8.11 10.82
CA VAL A 129 -9.02 -9.15 11.68
C VAL A 129 -9.86 -10.43 11.74
N THR A 130 -11.12 -10.38 11.32
CA THR A 130 -12.03 -11.53 11.23
C THR A 130 -11.98 -12.23 9.87
N GLY A 131 -11.32 -11.65 8.86
CA GLY A 131 -11.11 -12.25 7.56
C GLY A 131 -10.28 -13.53 7.65
N VAL A 132 -10.71 -14.60 6.99
CA VAL A 132 -10.03 -15.89 7.01
C VAL A 132 -9.49 -16.22 5.63
N ILE A 133 -8.18 -16.33 5.48
CA ILE A 133 -7.57 -16.80 4.24
C ILE A 133 -7.95 -18.27 4.05
N ARG A 134 -8.55 -18.60 2.91
CA ARG A 134 -8.97 -19.97 2.55
C ARG A 134 -7.98 -20.61 1.60
N HIS A 135 -7.53 -19.87 0.58
CA HIS A 135 -6.60 -20.40 -0.42
C HIS A 135 -5.60 -19.31 -0.80
N VAL A 136 -4.38 -19.72 -1.04
CA VAL A 136 -3.32 -18.90 -1.63
C VAL A 136 -2.79 -19.63 -2.85
N LEU A 137 -2.84 -18.98 -4.00
CA LEU A 137 -2.31 -19.51 -5.25
C LEU A 137 -1.10 -18.66 -5.67
N ILE A 138 -0.04 -19.32 -6.14
CA ILE A 138 1.10 -18.71 -6.79
C ILE A 138 1.27 -19.39 -8.15
N ASP A 139 1.30 -18.62 -9.23
CA ASP A 139 1.28 -19.15 -10.61
C ASP A 139 0.13 -20.15 -10.83
N GLY A 140 -1.04 -19.91 -10.24
CA GLY A 140 -2.21 -20.78 -10.32
C GLY A 140 -2.10 -22.10 -9.55
N LYS A 141 -1.06 -22.29 -8.76
CA LYS A 141 -0.88 -23.47 -7.91
C LYS A 141 -1.14 -23.12 -6.46
N GLU A 142 -2.00 -23.90 -5.82
CA GLU A 142 -2.26 -23.74 -4.40
C GLU A 142 -1.00 -24.03 -3.58
N VAL A 143 -0.71 -23.15 -2.64
CA VAL A 143 0.40 -23.30 -1.68
C VAL A 143 -0.15 -23.59 -0.30
N GLU A 144 0.51 -24.50 0.42
CA GLU A 144 0.16 -24.90 1.80
C GLU A 144 0.66 -23.89 2.85
#